data_630fb3e99a098e9a6fc132e9acc2f768
#
_entry.id   630fb3e99a098e9a6fc132e9acc2f768
#
_cell.length_a   1.000
_cell.length_b   1.000
_cell.length_c   1.000
_cell.angle_alpha   90.00
_cell.angle_beta   90.00
_cell.angle_gamma   90.00
#
_symmetry.space_group_name_H-M   'P 1'
#
loop_
_entity.id
_entity.type
_entity.pdbx_description
1 polymer ?
#
loop_
_entity_poly.entity_id
_entity_poly.type
_entity_poly.pdbx_seq_one_letter_code
_entity_poly.pdbx_strand_id
1 'polypeptide(L)'
;LFWIVDAYTTSDRYPYAEPGREGINYIRNSVKVVIDAYHGAVNFYIADPNDPIIKTWQKVFPGLFQPLSDLPTTLRSHIRYPLDLFSIQAERLMTYHMTDPQVFYNREDQWQIPTEVYGSEAKLVEPYYLITSLPTVPFEEFILLLPYIPSQRTNLIA
;
A
#
# COMPACT_ATOMS: atom_id res chain seq x y z
N LEU A 1 -25.17 -4.49 0.46
CA LEU A 1 -23.92 -4.26 -0.28
C LEU A 1 -23.17 -3.09 0.35
N PHE A 2 -21.86 -3.27 0.60
CA PHE A 2 -21.00 -2.24 1.19
C PHE A 2 -19.81 -1.98 0.30
N TRP A 3 -19.36 -0.73 0.26
CA TRP A 3 -18.08 -0.33 -0.29
C TRP A 3 -17.10 -0.10 0.85
N ILE A 4 -15.89 -0.64 0.71
CA ILE A 4 -14.78 -0.34 1.63
C ILE A 4 -13.75 0.42 0.81
N VAL A 5 -13.49 1.66 1.22
CA VAL A 5 -12.59 2.59 0.51
C VAL A 5 -11.44 2.96 1.45
N ASP A 6 -10.23 2.95 0.91
CA ASP A 6 -9.04 3.42 1.62
C ASP A 6 -8.93 4.94 1.56
N ALA A 7 -8.65 5.56 2.71
CA ALA A 7 -8.38 6.98 2.79
C ALA A 7 -7.03 7.23 3.48
N TYR A 8 -6.27 8.12 2.88
CA TYR A 8 -4.89 8.41 3.28
C TYR A 8 -4.77 9.76 3.94
N THR A 9 -3.90 9.84 4.92
CA THR A 9 -3.33 11.09 5.41
C THR A 9 -2.01 11.31 4.72
N THR A 10 -1.79 12.52 4.20
CA THR A 10 -0.60 12.85 3.41
C THR A 10 0.02 14.16 3.87
N SER A 11 1.32 14.32 3.62
CA SER A 11 2.05 15.57 3.82
C SER A 11 3.26 15.64 2.89
N ASP A 12 3.67 16.85 2.55
CA ASP A 12 4.90 17.18 1.83
C ASP A 12 6.01 17.71 2.77
N ARG A 13 5.77 17.69 4.10
CA ARG A 13 6.59 18.37 5.11
C ARG A 13 7.30 17.45 6.08
N TYR A 14 7.40 16.15 5.76
CA TYR A 14 8.14 15.23 6.63
C TYR A 14 9.64 15.47 6.49
N PRO A 15 10.37 15.76 7.61
CA PRO A 15 11.78 16.12 7.55
C PRO A 15 12.64 14.99 7.00
N TYR A 16 13.59 15.31 6.13
CA TYR A 16 14.61 14.38 5.58
C TYR A 16 14.05 13.20 4.78
N ALA A 17 12.77 13.20 4.43
CA ALA A 17 12.18 12.18 3.57
C ALA A 17 12.19 12.64 2.11
N GLU A 18 12.64 11.75 1.23
CA GLU A 18 12.62 11.98 -0.21
C GLU A 18 11.18 12.10 -0.72
N PRO A 19 10.85 13.17 -1.48
CA PRO A 19 9.52 13.29 -2.08
C PRO A 19 9.24 12.15 -3.05
N GLY A 20 8.02 11.62 -2.97
CA GLY A 20 7.50 10.66 -3.92
C GLY A 20 6.72 11.33 -5.04
N ARG A 21 5.76 10.60 -5.60
CA ARG A 21 4.83 11.13 -6.60
C ARG A 21 4.07 12.33 -6.03
N GLU A 22 3.81 13.32 -6.88
CA GLU A 22 3.08 14.55 -6.52
C GLU A 22 3.73 15.38 -5.38
N GLY A 23 5.03 15.13 -5.08
CA GLY A 23 5.75 15.84 -4.03
C GLY A 23 5.43 15.39 -2.60
N ILE A 24 4.58 14.39 -2.43
CA ILE A 24 4.21 13.84 -1.12
C ILE A 24 5.38 13.04 -0.55
N ASN A 25 5.76 13.30 0.69
CA ASN A 25 6.82 12.58 1.40
C ASN A 25 6.37 11.92 2.71
N TYR A 26 5.08 11.93 2.98
CA TYR A 26 4.43 11.22 4.08
C TYR A 26 3.08 10.71 3.62
N ILE A 27 2.82 9.43 3.83
CA ILE A 27 1.52 8.81 3.55
C ILE A 27 1.22 7.71 4.57
N ARG A 28 -0.01 7.67 5.07
CA ARG A 28 -0.54 6.61 5.92
C ARG A 28 -1.95 6.25 5.49
N ASN A 29 -2.26 4.96 5.46
CA ASN A 29 -3.64 4.50 5.29
C ASN A 29 -4.36 4.54 6.64
N SER A 30 -4.68 5.73 7.12
CA SER A 30 -5.16 5.97 8.47
C SER A 30 -6.64 5.72 8.66
N VAL A 31 -7.41 5.68 7.58
CA VAL A 31 -8.88 5.54 7.65
C VAL A 31 -9.39 4.52 6.65
N LYS A 32 -10.31 3.68 7.09
CA LYS A 32 -11.17 2.86 6.23
C LYS A 32 -12.56 3.49 6.21
N VAL A 33 -13.05 3.81 5.02
CA VAL A 33 -14.39 4.37 4.84
C VAL A 33 -15.32 3.25 4.38
N VAL A 34 -16.40 3.06 5.11
CA VAL A 34 -17.42 2.05 4.78
C VAL A 34 -18.71 2.75 4.38
N ILE A 35 -19.19 2.45 3.20
CA ILE A 35 -20.40 3.06 2.62
C ILE A 35 -21.44 1.98 2.42
N ASP A 36 -22.61 2.17 3.03
CA ASP A 36 -23.79 1.34 2.74
C ASP A 36 -24.36 1.76 1.38
N ALA A 37 -24.26 0.87 0.39
CA ALA A 37 -24.70 1.15 -0.97
C ALA A 37 -26.24 1.29 -1.10
N TYR A 38 -27.02 0.85 -0.11
CA TYR A 38 -28.47 0.97 -0.10
C TYR A 38 -28.96 2.28 0.52
N HIS A 39 -28.41 2.60 1.69
CA HIS A 39 -28.87 3.73 2.50
C HIS A 39 -27.99 4.97 2.36
N GLY A 40 -26.83 4.84 1.73
CA GLY A 40 -25.89 5.94 1.58
C GLY A 40 -25.17 6.36 2.88
N ALA A 41 -25.31 5.57 3.95
CA ALA A 41 -24.62 5.85 5.21
C ALA A 41 -23.11 5.67 5.04
N VAL A 42 -22.33 6.66 5.52
CA VAL A 42 -20.87 6.66 5.44
C VAL A 42 -20.30 6.65 6.84
N ASN A 43 -19.43 5.68 7.12
CA ASN A 43 -18.73 5.53 8.39
C ASN A 43 -17.23 5.54 8.17
N PHE A 44 -16.49 6.23 9.06
CA PHE A 44 -15.05 6.39 9.00
C PHE A 44 -14.41 5.64 10.17
N TYR A 45 -13.60 4.62 9.87
CA TYR A 45 -12.92 3.81 10.88
C TYR A 45 -11.42 4.08 10.86
N ILE A 46 -10.84 4.35 12.05
CA ILE A 46 -9.41 4.61 12.19
C ILE A 46 -8.64 3.30 12.13
N ALA A 47 -7.84 3.14 11.10
CA ALA A 47 -6.97 1.98 10.87
C ALA A 47 -5.58 2.16 11.51
N ASP A 48 -5.04 3.40 11.50
CA ASP A 48 -3.78 3.73 12.18
C ASP A 48 -3.98 4.80 13.25
N PRO A 49 -4.25 4.39 14.52
CA PRO A 49 -4.46 5.34 15.61
C PRO A 49 -3.20 6.09 16.04
N ASN A 50 -2.02 5.71 15.53
CA ASN A 50 -0.75 6.36 15.87
C ASN A 50 -0.41 7.53 14.96
N ASP A 51 -1.07 7.63 13.80
CA ASP A 51 -0.86 8.73 12.87
C ASP A 51 -1.20 10.09 13.51
N PRO A 52 -0.25 11.06 13.54
CA PRO A 52 -0.48 12.38 14.13
C PRO A 52 -1.50 13.22 13.36
N ILE A 53 -1.62 13.00 12.03
CA ILE A 53 -2.56 13.76 11.20
C ILE A 53 -3.99 13.32 11.51
N ILE A 54 -4.25 12.02 11.58
CA ILE A 54 -5.60 11.54 11.91
C ILE A 54 -6.00 11.93 13.36
N LYS A 55 -5.05 11.94 14.29
CA LYS A 55 -5.31 12.47 15.66
C LYS A 55 -5.74 13.93 15.64
N THR A 56 -5.21 14.72 14.73
CA THR A 56 -5.62 16.11 14.54
C THR A 56 -7.03 16.21 13.98
N TRP A 57 -7.33 15.43 12.94
CA TRP A 57 -8.67 15.39 12.35
C TRP A 57 -9.75 14.91 13.33
N GLN A 58 -9.43 13.93 14.19
CA GLN A 58 -10.35 13.50 15.27
C GLN A 58 -10.72 14.65 16.22
N LYS A 59 -9.79 15.55 16.49
CA LYS A 59 -10.06 16.72 17.35
C LYS A 59 -10.85 17.80 16.60
N VAL A 60 -10.62 17.96 15.31
CA VAL A 60 -11.34 18.93 14.47
C VAL A 60 -12.79 18.49 14.24
N PHE A 61 -13.01 17.19 14.07
CA PHE A 61 -14.33 16.61 13.82
C PHE A 61 -14.68 15.55 14.89
N PRO A 62 -15.04 15.99 16.09
CA PRO A 62 -15.38 15.06 17.17
C PRO A 62 -16.63 14.25 16.80
N GLY A 63 -16.56 12.94 17.00
CA GLY A 63 -17.65 12.00 16.70
C GLY A 63 -17.74 11.52 15.26
N LEU A 64 -16.90 12.02 14.34
CA LEU A 64 -16.88 11.55 12.93
C LEU A 64 -16.21 10.18 12.80
N PHE A 65 -15.14 9.95 13.54
CA PHE A 65 -14.30 8.77 13.41
C PHE A 65 -14.61 7.76 14.50
N GLN A 66 -14.65 6.48 14.12
CA GLN A 66 -14.85 5.33 15.01
C GLN A 66 -13.56 4.50 15.05
N PRO A 67 -13.27 3.78 16.14
CA PRO A 67 -12.15 2.84 16.15
C PRO A 67 -12.42 1.67 15.22
N LEU A 68 -11.36 1.11 14.60
CA LEU A 68 -11.49 -0.03 13.69
C LEU A 68 -12.07 -1.28 14.37
N SER A 69 -11.97 -1.38 15.69
CA SER A 69 -12.59 -2.45 16.49
C SER A 69 -14.11 -2.50 16.36
N ASP A 70 -14.74 -1.37 16.10
CA ASP A 70 -16.19 -1.24 15.99
C ASP A 70 -16.73 -1.65 14.62
N LEU A 71 -15.83 -1.85 13.63
CA LEU A 71 -16.21 -2.40 12.34
C LEU A 71 -16.68 -3.85 12.50
N PRO A 72 -17.88 -4.20 11.97
CA PRO A 72 -18.39 -5.57 11.99
C PRO A 72 -17.37 -6.58 11.48
N THR A 73 -17.20 -7.70 12.17
CA THR A 73 -16.20 -8.75 11.84
C THR A 73 -16.34 -9.27 10.41
N THR A 74 -17.56 -9.37 9.93
CA THR A 74 -17.84 -9.76 8.54
C THR A 74 -17.30 -8.79 7.51
N LEU A 75 -17.33 -7.49 7.78
CA LEU A 75 -16.74 -6.48 6.89
C LEU A 75 -15.22 -6.38 7.10
N ARG A 76 -14.78 -6.56 8.34
CA ARG A 76 -13.36 -6.52 8.70
C ARG A 76 -12.54 -7.59 7.98
N SER A 77 -13.10 -8.79 7.79
CA SER A 77 -12.46 -9.87 7.03
C SER A 77 -12.28 -9.58 5.53
N HIS A 78 -12.94 -8.54 5.01
CA HIS A 78 -12.82 -8.10 3.62
C HIS A 78 -11.85 -6.92 3.43
N ILE A 79 -11.23 -6.42 4.50
CA ILE A 79 -10.19 -5.39 4.38
C ILE A 79 -8.99 -5.98 3.66
N ARG A 80 -8.52 -5.28 2.62
CA ARG A 80 -7.35 -5.63 1.82
C ARG A 80 -6.21 -4.66 2.09
N TYR A 81 -5.00 -5.05 1.74
CA TYR A 81 -3.88 -4.12 1.73
C TYR A 81 -4.07 -3.11 0.59
N PRO A 82 -3.90 -1.78 0.83
CA PRO A 82 -4.14 -0.76 -0.18
C PRO A 82 -3.14 -0.85 -1.32
N LEU A 83 -3.63 -0.94 -2.57
CA LEU A 83 -2.79 -1.04 -3.78
C LEU A 83 -1.88 0.17 -3.95
N ASP A 84 -2.39 1.39 -3.71
CA ASP A 84 -1.60 2.62 -3.85
C ASP A 84 -0.43 2.65 -2.87
N LEU A 85 -0.68 2.30 -1.60
CA LEU A 85 0.36 2.24 -0.58
C LEU A 85 1.38 1.14 -0.91
N PHE A 86 0.92 -0.03 -1.37
CA PHE A 86 1.78 -1.11 -1.80
C PHE A 86 2.69 -0.67 -2.97
N SER A 87 2.13 0.02 -3.97
CA SER A 87 2.88 0.52 -5.12
C SER A 87 3.97 1.52 -4.71
N ILE A 88 3.67 2.43 -3.77
CA ILE A 88 4.65 3.37 -3.22
C ILE A 88 5.77 2.63 -2.48
N GLN A 89 5.41 1.64 -1.65
CA GLN A 89 6.39 0.83 -0.92
C GLN A 89 7.25 -0.01 -1.87
N ALA A 90 6.64 -0.59 -2.90
CA ALA A 90 7.31 -1.34 -3.93
C ALA A 90 8.33 -0.48 -4.70
N GLU A 91 7.94 0.75 -5.06
CA GLU A 91 8.85 1.72 -5.70
C GLU A 91 10.05 2.04 -4.81
N ARG A 92 9.85 2.23 -3.51
CA ARG A 92 10.94 2.48 -2.58
C ARG A 92 11.83 1.25 -2.38
N LEU A 93 11.24 0.06 -2.34
CA LEU A 93 11.99 -1.19 -2.17
C LEU A 93 12.99 -1.43 -3.29
N MET A 94 12.70 -0.99 -4.53
CA MET A 94 13.61 -1.12 -5.67
C MET A 94 15.01 -0.53 -5.43
N THR A 95 15.13 0.42 -4.50
CA THR A 95 16.41 1.04 -4.14
C THR A 95 16.82 0.69 -2.70
N TYR A 96 15.89 0.76 -1.76
CA TYR A 96 16.18 0.66 -0.32
C TYR A 96 16.33 -0.78 0.20
N HIS A 97 16.27 -1.80 -0.65
CA HIS A 97 16.65 -3.17 -0.28
C HIS A 97 18.18 -3.34 -0.15
N MET A 98 18.96 -2.47 -0.78
CA MET A 98 20.43 -2.49 -0.71
C MET A 98 20.90 -2.06 0.67
N THR A 99 21.59 -2.94 1.37
CA THR A 99 22.08 -2.71 2.75
C THR A 99 23.54 -2.23 2.81
N ASP A 100 24.35 -2.53 1.80
CA ASP A 100 25.73 -2.03 1.70
C ASP A 100 25.72 -0.57 1.24
N PRO A 101 26.37 0.37 1.97
CA PRO A 101 26.36 1.78 1.61
C PRO A 101 27.00 2.11 0.26
N GLN A 102 28.00 1.36 -0.16
CA GLN A 102 28.71 1.60 -1.43
C GLN A 102 27.86 1.09 -2.61
N VAL A 103 27.27 -0.10 -2.46
CA VAL A 103 26.33 -0.68 -3.44
C VAL A 103 25.11 0.23 -3.60
N PHE A 104 24.58 0.74 -2.47
CA PHE A 104 23.48 1.70 -2.48
C PHE A 104 23.85 3.00 -3.19
N TYR A 105 24.99 3.59 -2.90
CA TYR A 105 25.45 4.83 -3.52
C TYR A 105 25.67 4.68 -5.04
N ASN A 106 26.28 3.57 -5.44
CA ASN A 106 26.55 3.25 -6.85
C ASN A 106 25.33 2.71 -7.60
N ARG A 107 24.24 2.33 -6.89
CA ARG A 107 23.05 1.67 -7.43
C ARG A 107 23.36 0.39 -8.21
N GLU A 108 24.31 -0.41 -7.71
CA GLU A 108 24.83 -1.59 -8.41
C GLU A 108 23.81 -2.73 -8.51
N ASP A 109 22.92 -2.85 -7.53
CA ASP A 109 21.87 -3.89 -7.49
C ASP A 109 20.46 -3.27 -7.48
N GLN A 110 20.24 -2.21 -8.22
CA GLN A 110 18.92 -1.59 -8.31
C GLN A 110 17.92 -2.51 -8.99
N TRP A 111 16.73 -2.65 -8.40
CA TRP A 111 15.65 -3.44 -8.98
C TRP A 111 14.72 -2.57 -9.84
N GLN A 112 13.96 -3.25 -10.70
CA GLN A 112 12.91 -2.65 -11.51
C GLN A 112 11.73 -3.60 -11.64
N ILE A 113 10.57 -3.04 -11.93
CA ILE A 113 9.37 -3.82 -12.25
C ILE A 113 9.52 -4.35 -13.68
N PRO A 114 9.32 -5.66 -13.91
CA PRO A 114 9.38 -6.22 -15.25
C PRO A 114 8.26 -5.68 -16.14
N THR A 115 8.47 -5.80 -17.46
CA THR A 115 7.42 -5.55 -18.46
C THR A 115 6.82 -6.85 -18.92
N GLU A 116 5.52 -6.86 -19.13
CA GLU A 116 4.79 -7.93 -19.78
C GLU A 116 4.26 -7.47 -21.15
N VAL A 117 4.12 -8.39 -22.08
CA VAL A 117 3.55 -8.11 -23.41
C VAL A 117 2.08 -8.53 -23.39
N TYR A 118 1.19 -7.56 -23.47
CA TYR A 118 -0.23 -7.79 -23.59
C TYR A 118 -0.70 -7.41 -25.00
N GLY A 119 -0.95 -8.44 -25.83
CA GLY A 119 -1.21 -8.23 -27.25
C GLY A 119 0.04 -7.74 -28.01
N SER A 120 0.02 -6.47 -28.43
CA SER A 120 1.15 -5.82 -29.14
C SER A 120 1.85 -4.73 -28.31
N GLU A 121 1.40 -4.49 -27.09
CA GLU A 121 1.94 -3.43 -26.23
C GLU A 121 2.71 -4.01 -25.04
N ALA A 122 3.88 -3.43 -24.75
CA ALA A 122 4.63 -3.72 -23.55
C ALA A 122 4.15 -2.80 -22.44
N LYS A 123 3.73 -3.38 -21.29
CA LYS A 123 3.29 -2.65 -20.11
C LYS A 123 4.09 -3.12 -18.90
N LEU A 124 4.28 -2.23 -17.93
CA LEU A 124 4.81 -2.64 -16.62
C LEU A 124 3.81 -3.56 -15.94
N VAL A 125 4.32 -4.60 -15.28
CA VAL A 125 3.49 -5.49 -14.45
C VAL A 125 2.89 -4.66 -13.32
N GLU A 126 1.58 -4.78 -13.14
CA GLU A 126 0.86 -4.14 -12.04
C GLU A 126 0.76 -5.10 -10.85
N PRO A 127 0.70 -4.59 -9.59
CA PRO A 127 0.44 -5.42 -8.43
C PRO A 127 -0.90 -6.18 -8.58
N TYR A 128 -0.91 -7.46 -8.28
CA TYR A 128 -2.12 -8.28 -8.40
C TYR A 128 -2.33 -9.17 -7.19
N TYR A 129 -3.60 -9.47 -6.92
CA TYR A 129 -3.99 -10.40 -5.87
C TYR A 129 -4.11 -11.81 -6.43
N LEU A 130 -3.64 -12.78 -5.65
CA LEU A 130 -3.84 -14.19 -5.94
C LEU A 130 -4.02 -15.00 -4.66
N ILE A 131 -4.62 -16.19 -4.80
CA ILE A 131 -4.69 -17.17 -3.72
C ILE A 131 -3.65 -18.24 -4.03
N THR A 132 -2.69 -18.41 -3.13
CA THR A 132 -1.63 -19.39 -3.27
C THR A 132 -1.08 -19.85 -1.92
N SER A 133 -0.44 -21.01 -1.91
CA SER A 133 0.31 -21.49 -0.74
C SER A 133 1.76 -21.03 -0.85
N LEU A 134 2.26 -20.39 0.20
CA LEU A 134 3.67 -20.07 0.33
C LEU A 134 4.43 -21.25 0.94
N PRO A 135 5.73 -21.46 0.61
CA PRO A 135 6.50 -22.57 1.18
C PRO A 135 6.60 -22.55 2.70
N THR A 136 6.40 -21.39 3.32
CA THR A 136 6.48 -21.16 4.77
C THR A 136 5.14 -21.30 5.47
N VAL A 137 4.03 -21.42 4.73
CA VAL A 137 2.67 -21.44 5.29
C VAL A 137 1.92 -22.67 4.77
N PRO A 138 1.33 -23.49 5.66
CA PRO A 138 0.73 -24.77 5.29
C PRO A 138 -0.66 -24.65 4.65
N PHE A 139 -1.20 -23.46 4.47
CA PHE A 139 -2.53 -23.20 3.91
C PHE A 139 -2.48 -22.10 2.85
N GLU A 140 -3.52 -22.05 2.00
CA GLU A 140 -3.67 -21.03 0.99
C GLU A 140 -3.95 -19.66 1.61
N GLU A 141 -3.26 -18.65 1.15
CA GLU A 141 -3.43 -17.25 1.56
C GLU A 141 -3.79 -16.37 0.38
N PHE A 142 -4.55 -15.31 0.68
CA PHE A 142 -4.85 -14.25 -0.26
C PHE A 142 -3.75 -13.20 -0.19
N ILE A 143 -2.86 -13.20 -1.15
CA ILE A 143 -1.67 -12.35 -1.16
C ILE A 143 -1.72 -11.29 -2.26
N LEU A 144 -1.06 -10.17 -2.01
CA LEU A 144 -0.77 -9.12 -3.00
C LEU A 144 0.69 -9.26 -3.42
N LEU A 145 0.94 -9.38 -4.72
CA LEU A 145 2.24 -9.70 -5.28
C LEU A 145 2.65 -8.73 -6.37
N LEU A 146 3.95 -8.40 -6.41
CA LEU A 146 4.60 -7.68 -7.49
C LEU A 146 6.00 -8.27 -7.68
N PRO A 147 6.33 -8.80 -8.89
CA PRO A 147 7.65 -9.33 -9.16
C PRO A 147 8.67 -8.22 -9.43
N TYR A 148 9.96 -8.52 -9.17
CA TYR A 148 11.08 -7.64 -9.47
C TYR A 148 12.16 -8.37 -10.29
N ILE A 149 12.87 -7.59 -11.08
CA ILE A 149 14.10 -8.00 -11.78
C ILE A 149 15.21 -7.00 -11.47
N PRO A 150 16.49 -7.42 -11.45
CA PRO A 150 17.60 -6.46 -11.40
C PRO A 150 17.61 -5.61 -12.67
N SER A 151 17.98 -4.34 -12.55
CA SER A 151 17.91 -3.36 -13.66
C SER A 151 18.71 -3.76 -14.93
N GLN A 152 19.69 -4.64 -14.79
CA GLN A 152 20.55 -5.07 -15.91
C GLN A 152 20.38 -6.56 -16.27
N ARG A 153 19.34 -7.21 -15.76
CA ARG A 153 19.10 -8.66 -15.97
C ARG A 153 17.62 -8.90 -16.23
N THR A 154 17.35 -10.09 -16.76
CA THR A 154 15.96 -10.51 -17.09
C THR A 154 15.39 -11.56 -16.13
N ASN A 155 16.19 -12.03 -15.17
CA ASN A 155 15.76 -13.04 -14.21
C ASN A 155 14.97 -12.39 -13.10
N LEU A 156 13.88 -13.03 -12.67
CA LEU A 156 13.17 -12.64 -11.45
C LEU A 156 14.10 -12.81 -10.24
N ILE A 157 14.04 -11.90 -9.29
CA ILE A 157 14.85 -11.90 -8.07
C ILE A 157 13.97 -11.89 -6.82
N ALA A 158 12.78 -11.28 -6.88
CA ALA A 158 11.81 -11.21 -5.79
C ALA A 158 10.39 -11.14 -6.35
#